data_fd13e9f257057011bec321dd68728282
#
_entry.id   fd13e9f257057011bec321dd68728282
#
_cell.length_a   1.000
_cell.length_b   1.000
_cell.length_c   1.000
_cell.angle_alpha   90.00
_cell.angle_beta   90.00
_cell.angle_gamma   90.00
#
_symmetry.space_group_name_H-M   'P 1'
#
loop_
_entity.id
_entity.type
_entity.pdbx_description
1 polymer ?
#
loop_
_entity_poly.entity_id
_entity_poly.type
_entity_poly.pdbx_seq_one_letter_code
_entity_poly.pdbx_strand_id
1 'polypeptide(L)'
;MREMPIAMDICPRQKTWEEYKYEIEALKKSNNCNSEKEEIAFARSFSFSVMKFLWRNVNYKKRWECRQIKMVSKRLDIYAIRLAKDIADYFITLNIMEYAYLMGAMYTMLLPDSYRSDNGVYYTPPSISERLLDLLAAEGADWAEDKVLDPACGGGAFLVTVANRMLGDYRIKELSAIEKIEHIEKHLSGIEIDRFAAWITQTLVDILLYSETIAAGRRLKSIVKVQDTIQCIETETRRFDVIVGNPPYGKIKLDEETRKLYSRSLYGHANLYGLFIDASLRILQSGGLVGFVTPTSFLG
;
A
#
# COMPACT_ATOMS: atom_id res chain seq x y z
N MET A 1 62.18 9.03 -2.77
CA MET A 1 60.89 8.34 -2.85
C MET A 1 59.83 9.33 -2.40
N ARG A 2 58.99 9.80 -3.32
CA ARG A 2 57.84 10.65 -2.97
C ARG A 2 56.67 9.72 -2.70
N GLU A 3 56.15 9.75 -1.47
CA GLU A 3 54.91 9.07 -1.12
C GLU A 3 53.76 9.73 -1.91
N MET A 4 53.04 8.92 -2.70
CA MET A 4 51.78 9.33 -3.29
C MET A 4 50.70 9.31 -2.18
N PRO A 5 49.86 10.34 -2.08
CA PRO A 5 48.76 10.32 -1.15
C PRO A 5 47.75 9.23 -1.58
N ILE A 6 47.43 8.35 -0.65
CA ILE A 6 46.33 7.38 -0.77
C ILE A 6 45.04 8.20 -0.96
N ALA A 7 44.50 8.15 -2.16
CA ALA A 7 43.12 8.65 -2.38
C ALA A 7 42.20 7.87 -1.47
N MET A 8 41.69 8.52 -0.42
CA MET A 8 40.55 8.02 0.32
C MET A 8 39.39 7.95 -0.68
N ASP A 9 39.00 6.75 -1.06
CA ASP A 9 37.70 6.50 -1.70
C ASP A 9 36.63 6.99 -0.72
N ILE A 10 36.20 8.23 -0.91
CA ILE A 10 35.03 8.76 -0.23
C ILE A 10 33.85 8.01 -0.85
N CYS A 11 33.41 6.94 -0.19
CA CYS A 11 32.16 6.29 -0.52
C CYS A 11 31.07 7.38 -0.53
N PRO A 12 30.38 7.63 -1.64
CA PRO A 12 29.41 8.71 -1.72
C PRO A 12 28.38 8.50 -0.60
N ARG A 13 28.18 9.54 0.23
CA ARG A 13 27.20 9.51 1.32
C ARG A 13 25.83 9.11 0.76
N GLN A 14 25.25 8.05 1.32
CA GLN A 14 23.91 7.62 0.95
C GLN A 14 22.91 8.73 1.30
N LYS A 15 22.09 9.15 0.34
CA LYS A 15 21.04 10.15 0.55
C LYS A 15 20.00 9.63 1.55
N THR A 16 19.46 10.55 2.33
CA THR A 16 18.33 10.30 3.23
C THR A 16 17.00 10.40 2.48
N TRP A 17 15.91 9.90 3.09
CA TRP A 17 14.57 10.07 2.53
C TRP A 17 14.17 11.54 2.36
N GLU A 18 14.54 12.42 3.28
CA GLU A 18 14.24 13.84 3.19
C GLU A 18 14.91 14.51 1.97
N GLU A 19 16.15 14.10 1.65
CA GLU A 19 16.84 14.56 0.44
C GLU A 19 16.12 14.06 -0.83
N TYR A 20 15.65 12.81 -0.86
CA TYR A 20 14.84 12.30 -1.97
C TYR A 20 13.49 13.00 -2.10
N LYS A 21 12.81 13.29 -1.01
CA LYS A 21 11.56 14.07 -1.01
C LYS A 21 11.75 15.41 -1.70
N TYR A 22 12.80 16.13 -1.32
CA TYR A 22 13.12 17.42 -1.94
C TYR A 22 13.32 17.29 -3.47
N GLU A 23 14.06 16.28 -3.92
CA GLU A 23 14.29 16.04 -5.34
C GLU A 23 12.99 15.65 -6.09
N ILE A 24 12.12 14.85 -5.47
CA ILE A 24 10.82 14.48 -6.02
C ILE A 24 9.92 15.71 -6.17
N GLU A 25 9.88 16.59 -5.16
CA GLU A 25 9.10 17.84 -5.22
C GLU A 25 9.65 18.79 -6.29
N ALA A 26 10.96 18.92 -6.40
CA ALA A 26 11.60 19.70 -7.44
C ALA A 26 11.27 19.14 -8.84
N LEU A 27 11.32 17.81 -8.99
CA LEU A 27 10.95 17.12 -10.22
C LEU A 27 9.47 17.34 -10.56
N LYS A 28 8.56 17.24 -9.57
CA LYS A 28 7.13 17.54 -9.78
C LYS A 28 6.91 18.96 -10.28
N LYS A 29 7.58 19.95 -9.70
CA LYS A 29 7.49 21.37 -10.09
C LYS A 29 8.07 21.64 -11.47
N SER A 30 9.19 20.99 -11.84
CA SER A 30 9.84 21.15 -13.14
C SER A 30 9.12 20.44 -14.28
N ASN A 31 8.29 19.46 -13.96
CA ASN A 31 7.53 18.72 -14.95
C ASN A 31 6.29 19.52 -15.34
N ASN A 32 6.41 20.29 -16.44
CA ASN A 32 5.33 21.15 -16.99
C ASN A 32 4.10 20.33 -17.38
N CYS A 33 3.30 19.94 -16.39
CA CYS A 33 1.99 19.35 -16.60
C CYS A 33 0.97 20.46 -16.81
N ASN A 34 0.22 20.40 -17.91
CA ASN A 34 -0.80 21.40 -18.27
C ASN A 34 -2.19 21.03 -17.75
N SER A 35 -2.34 19.87 -17.11
CA SER A 35 -3.60 19.39 -16.57
C SER A 35 -3.40 18.38 -15.44
N GLU A 36 -4.39 18.26 -14.57
CA GLU A 36 -4.46 17.26 -13.51
C GLU A 36 -4.24 15.82 -14.05
N LYS A 37 -4.81 15.53 -15.22
CA LYS A 37 -4.63 14.23 -15.89
C LYS A 37 -3.16 13.95 -16.23
N GLU A 38 -2.42 14.96 -16.65
CA GLU A 38 -0.98 14.82 -16.93
C GLU A 38 -0.14 14.66 -15.66
N GLU A 39 -0.51 15.33 -14.57
CA GLU A 39 0.14 15.16 -13.27
C GLU A 39 -0.07 13.73 -12.75
N ILE A 40 -1.30 13.20 -12.80
CA ILE A 40 -1.61 11.82 -12.43
C ILE A 40 -0.83 10.83 -13.32
N ALA A 41 -0.76 11.08 -14.63
CA ALA A 41 0.00 10.23 -15.55
C ALA A 41 1.49 10.25 -15.23
N PHE A 42 2.04 11.40 -14.83
CA PHE A 42 3.42 11.53 -14.38
C PHE A 42 3.66 10.77 -13.07
N ALA A 43 2.81 10.98 -12.06
CA ALA A 43 2.89 10.30 -10.78
C ALA A 43 2.92 8.77 -10.96
N ARG A 44 2.03 8.23 -11.81
CA ARG A 44 1.97 6.81 -12.14
C ARG A 44 3.22 6.33 -12.88
N SER A 45 3.69 7.07 -13.87
CA SER A 45 4.87 6.67 -14.66
C SER A 45 6.15 6.68 -13.82
N PHE A 46 6.32 7.67 -12.95
CA PHE A 46 7.47 7.76 -12.06
C PHE A 46 7.44 6.63 -11.01
N SER A 47 6.31 6.48 -10.32
CA SER A 47 6.14 5.43 -9.31
C SER A 47 6.26 4.02 -9.89
N PHE A 48 5.76 3.80 -11.11
CA PHE A 48 5.99 2.55 -11.84
C PHE A 48 7.46 2.29 -12.11
N SER A 49 8.22 3.33 -12.46
CA SER A 49 9.66 3.19 -12.73
C SER A 49 10.43 2.82 -11.47
N VAL A 50 10.13 3.47 -10.33
CA VAL A 50 10.70 3.11 -9.03
C VAL A 50 10.39 1.65 -8.69
N MET A 51 9.12 1.24 -8.77
CA MET A 51 8.71 -0.13 -8.48
C MET A 51 9.35 -1.15 -9.42
N LYS A 52 9.51 -0.81 -10.70
CA LYS A 52 10.18 -1.68 -11.68
C LYS A 52 11.67 -1.87 -11.37
N PHE A 53 12.36 -0.82 -10.93
CA PHE A 53 13.75 -0.95 -10.49
C PHE A 53 13.84 -1.73 -9.17
N LEU A 54 12.96 -1.46 -8.21
CA LEU A 54 12.88 -2.22 -6.97
C LEU A 54 12.63 -3.71 -7.24
N TRP A 55 11.67 -4.04 -8.12
CA TRP A 55 11.42 -5.41 -8.56
C TRP A 55 12.66 -6.07 -9.16
N ARG A 56 13.44 -5.35 -9.97
CA ARG A 56 14.68 -5.89 -10.56
C ARG A 56 15.73 -6.21 -9.50
N ASN A 57 15.82 -5.38 -8.46
CA ASN A 57 16.76 -5.59 -7.36
C ASN A 57 16.40 -6.85 -6.55
N VAL A 58 15.10 -7.12 -6.35
CA VAL A 58 14.62 -8.31 -5.65
C VAL A 58 14.64 -9.56 -6.54
N ASN A 59 14.37 -9.42 -7.84
CA ASN A 59 14.19 -10.52 -8.80
C ASN A 59 15.52 -11.15 -9.25
N TYR A 60 16.36 -11.60 -8.32
CA TYR A 60 17.68 -12.18 -8.58
C TYR A 60 17.63 -13.46 -9.43
N LYS A 61 16.55 -14.23 -9.40
CA LYS A 61 16.32 -15.43 -10.22
C LYS A 61 15.77 -15.13 -11.60
N LYS A 62 15.36 -13.88 -11.87
CA LYS A 62 14.78 -13.41 -13.15
C LYS A 62 13.62 -14.28 -13.68
N ARG A 63 12.89 -14.93 -12.77
CA ARG A 63 11.82 -15.88 -13.13
C ARG A 63 10.51 -15.18 -13.44
N TRP A 64 10.22 -14.10 -12.73
CA TRP A 64 8.95 -13.40 -12.85
C TRP A 64 9.14 -11.97 -13.37
N GLU A 65 8.29 -11.56 -14.31
CA GLU A 65 8.17 -10.16 -14.69
C GLU A 65 7.40 -9.39 -13.61
N CYS A 66 7.72 -8.10 -13.41
CA CYS A 66 6.87 -7.22 -12.60
C CYS A 66 5.45 -7.21 -13.17
N ARG A 67 4.43 -7.18 -12.33
CA ARG A 67 3.03 -7.14 -12.80
C ARG A 67 2.82 -5.97 -13.75
N GLN A 68 2.22 -6.24 -14.89
CA GLN A 68 1.94 -5.22 -15.90
C GLN A 68 0.71 -4.39 -15.49
N ILE A 69 0.76 -3.10 -15.77
CA ILE A 69 -0.37 -2.18 -15.61
C ILE A 69 -0.47 -1.25 -16.83
N LYS A 70 -1.67 -1.11 -17.39
CA LYS A 70 -1.90 -0.33 -18.62
C LYS A 70 -2.00 1.19 -18.41
N MET A 71 -1.91 1.66 -17.15
CA MET A 71 -2.13 3.07 -16.80
C MET A 71 -0.87 3.94 -16.86
N VAL A 72 0.24 3.39 -17.29
CA VAL A 72 1.53 4.08 -17.41
C VAL A 72 1.67 4.56 -18.85
N SER A 73 1.56 5.86 -19.05
CA SER A 73 1.49 6.46 -20.40
C SER A 73 2.47 7.62 -20.64
N LYS A 74 2.96 8.26 -19.57
CA LYS A 74 3.86 9.41 -19.73
C LYS A 74 5.32 8.95 -19.84
N ARG A 75 6.00 9.41 -20.89
CA ARG A 75 7.44 9.18 -21.03
C ARG A 75 8.20 10.05 -20.03
N LEU A 76 9.10 9.45 -19.27
CA LEU A 76 9.98 10.13 -18.34
C LEU A 76 11.28 10.54 -19.04
N ASP A 77 11.85 11.66 -18.64
CA ASP A 77 13.17 12.07 -19.07
C ASP A 77 14.27 11.26 -18.35
N ILE A 78 15.52 11.48 -18.76
CA ILE A 78 16.67 10.73 -18.25
C ILE A 78 16.93 11.02 -16.76
N TYR A 79 16.66 12.25 -16.31
CA TYR A 79 16.83 12.63 -14.91
C TYR A 79 15.80 11.91 -14.02
N ALA A 80 14.52 11.93 -14.39
CA ALA A 80 13.46 11.22 -13.68
C ALA A 80 13.72 9.71 -13.62
N ILE A 81 14.21 9.11 -14.71
CA ILE A 81 14.56 7.67 -14.75
C ILE A 81 15.72 7.37 -13.78
N ARG A 82 16.75 8.23 -13.75
CA ARG A 82 17.89 8.07 -12.85
C ARG A 82 17.46 8.22 -11.39
N LEU A 83 16.69 9.26 -11.07
CA LEU A 83 16.15 9.46 -9.72
C LEU A 83 15.27 8.29 -9.27
N ALA A 84 14.44 7.75 -10.16
CA ALA A 84 13.62 6.57 -9.86
C ALA A 84 14.48 5.35 -9.54
N LYS A 85 15.61 5.17 -10.22
CA LYS A 85 16.56 4.09 -9.92
C LYS A 85 17.23 4.31 -8.56
N ASP A 86 17.73 5.51 -8.29
CA ASP A 86 18.42 5.84 -7.04
C ASP A 86 17.50 5.65 -5.82
N ILE A 87 16.22 6.03 -5.95
CA ILE A 87 15.19 5.76 -4.92
C ILE A 87 14.97 4.27 -4.72
N ALA A 88 14.89 3.49 -5.79
CA ALA A 88 14.72 2.04 -5.69
C ALA A 88 15.93 1.36 -5.04
N ASP A 89 17.14 1.84 -5.33
CA ASP A 89 18.38 1.36 -4.71
C ASP A 89 18.46 1.75 -3.22
N TYR A 90 17.90 2.90 -2.84
CA TYR A 90 17.73 3.28 -1.44
C TYR A 90 16.68 2.40 -0.75
N PHE A 91 15.51 2.17 -1.35
CA PHE A 91 14.43 1.38 -0.75
C PHE A 91 14.88 -0.04 -0.40
N ILE A 92 15.68 -0.69 -1.24
CA ILE A 92 16.15 -2.06 -0.98
C ILE A 92 17.08 -2.14 0.26
N THR A 93 17.61 -1.03 0.76
CA THR A 93 18.40 -0.99 1.99
C THR A 93 17.53 -0.93 3.27
N LEU A 94 16.23 -0.69 3.11
CA LEU A 94 15.26 -0.61 4.19
C LEU A 94 14.53 -1.95 4.37
N ASN A 95 13.86 -2.12 5.52
CA ASN A 95 12.92 -3.22 5.64
C ASN A 95 11.67 -2.99 4.77
N ILE A 96 10.94 -4.08 4.48
CA ILE A 96 9.82 -4.01 3.53
C ILE A 96 8.68 -3.10 4.00
N MET A 97 8.42 -2.99 5.28
CA MET A 97 7.36 -2.13 5.82
C MET A 97 7.70 -0.66 5.65
N GLU A 98 8.98 -0.30 5.85
CA GLU A 98 9.47 1.06 5.62
C GLU A 98 9.37 1.46 4.15
N TYR A 99 9.91 0.65 3.22
CA TYR A 99 9.84 1.05 1.82
C TYR A 99 8.43 0.92 1.23
N ALA A 100 7.56 0.05 1.74
CA ALA A 100 6.14 0.03 1.35
C ALA A 100 5.45 1.35 1.72
N TYR A 101 5.68 1.84 2.95
CA TYR A 101 5.22 3.16 3.36
C TYR A 101 5.77 4.28 2.48
N LEU A 102 7.09 4.29 2.24
CA LEU A 102 7.75 5.33 1.43
C LEU A 102 7.28 5.30 -0.03
N MET A 103 7.05 4.12 -0.59
CA MET A 103 6.50 3.97 -1.94
C MET A 103 5.11 4.60 -2.07
N GLY A 104 4.25 4.32 -1.10
CA GLY A 104 2.93 4.93 -1.02
C GLY A 104 3.01 6.44 -0.81
N ALA A 105 3.79 6.92 0.15
CA ALA A 105 4.00 8.33 0.43
C ALA A 105 4.51 9.09 -0.80
N MET A 106 5.47 8.52 -1.52
CA MET A 106 5.99 9.08 -2.77
C MET A 106 4.90 9.21 -3.84
N TYR A 107 4.12 8.16 -4.05
CA TYR A 107 3.01 8.21 -5.02
C TYR A 107 2.03 9.34 -4.68
N THR A 108 1.64 9.46 -3.41
CA THR A 108 0.74 10.53 -2.95
C THR A 108 1.33 11.93 -3.13
N MET A 109 2.62 12.14 -2.81
CA MET A 109 3.29 13.43 -3.01
C MET A 109 3.24 13.89 -4.47
N LEU A 110 3.31 12.95 -5.40
CA LEU A 110 3.28 13.23 -6.83
C LEU A 110 1.89 13.52 -7.36
N LEU A 111 0.83 13.04 -6.69
CA LEU A 111 -0.56 13.30 -7.09
C LEU A 111 -0.94 14.77 -6.91
N PRO A 112 -1.89 15.31 -7.72
CA PRO A 112 -2.48 16.62 -7.52
C PRO A 112 -3.17 16.74 -6.15
N ASP A 113 -3.20 17.96 -5.59
CA ASP A 113 -3.82 18.22 -4.29
C ASP A 113 -5.33 17.98 -4.34
N SER A 114 -6.00 18.36 -5.45
CA SER A 114 -7.39 18.04 -5.73
C SER A 114 -7.67 16.54 -5.65
N TYR A 115 -6.88 15.75 -6.36
CA TYR A 115 -7.03 14.29 -6.37
C TYR A 115 -6.85 13.69 -4.96
N ARG A 116 -5.88 14.18 -4.18
CA ARG A 116 -5.63 13.71 -2.81
C ARG A 116 -6.79 14.04 -1.88
N SER A 117 -7.30 15.28 -1.99
CA SER A 117 -8.44 15.75 -1.19
C SER A 117 -9.72 14.97 -1.51
N ASP A 118 -10.01 14.77 -2.80
CA ASP A 118 -11.24 14.14 -3.26
C ASP A 118 -11.28 12.63 -2.92
N ASN A 119 -10.10 11.98 -2.89
CA ASN A 119 -9.99 10.55 -2.59
C ASN A 119 -9.53 10.25 -1.16
N GLY A 120 -9.29 11.26 -0.32
CA GLY A 120 -8.87 11.10 1.07
C GLY A 120 -7.56 10.29 1.22
N VAL A 121 -6.62 10.44 0.28
CA VAL A 121 -5.41 9.61 0.20
C VAL A 121 -4.39 10.06 1.24
N TYR A 122 -4.26 9.29 2.31
CA TYR A 122 -3.25 9.46 3.35
C TYR A 122 -2.55 8.15 3.60
N TYR A 123 -1.23 8.19 3.87
CA TYR A 123 -0.45 6.99 4.16
C TYR A 123 -0.11 6.89 5.64
N THR A 124 -0.19 5.67 6.15
CA THR A 124 0.02 5.36 7.56
C THR A 124 1.48 4.97 7.79
N PRO A 125 2.22 5.72 8.64
CA PRO A 125 3.57 5.34 9.02
C PRO A 125 3.62 3.93 9.65
N PRO A 126 4.70 3.15 9.46
CA PRO A 126 4.85 1.81 10.02
C PRO A 126 4.63 1.74 11.54
N SER A 127 5.09 2.76 12.28
CA SER A 127 4.89 2.83 13.73
C SER A 127 3.42 2.86 14.14
N ILE A 128 2.54 3.48 13.33
CA ILE A 128 1.10 3.52 13.59
C ILE A 128 0.44 2.21 13.19
N SER A 129 0.76 1.66 12.01
CA SER A 129 0.21 0.38 11.57
C SER A 129 0.62 -0.77 12.51
N GLU A 130 1.89 -0.83 12.91
CA GLU A 130 2.36 -1.83 13.87
C GLU A 130 1.68 -1.69 15.23
N ARG A 131 1.58 -0.45 15.75
CA ARG A 131 0.90 -0.19 17.02
C ARG A 131 -0.55 -0.65 17.00
N LEU A 132 -1.28 -0.36 15.90
CA LEU A 132 -2.67 -0.80 15.78
C LEU A 132 -2.78 -2.33 15.71
N LEU A 133 -1.89 -3.00 14.98
CA LEU A 133 -1.86 -4.45 14.91
C LEU A 133 -1.47 -5.09 16.25
N ASP A 134 -0.63 -4.44 17.07
CA ASP A 134 -0.31 -4.90 18.43
C ASP A 134 -1.54 -4.81 19.35
N LEU A 135 -2.32 -3.74 19.24
CA LEU A 135 -3.58 -3.60 19.98
C LEU A 135 -4.59 -4.68 19.56
N LEU A 136 -4.74 -4.95 18.27
CA LEU A 136 -5.63 -6.02 17.79
C LEU A 136 -5.17 -7.41 18.27
N ALA A 137 -3.87 -7.67 18.28
CA ALA A 137 -3.31 -8.92 18.84
C ALA A 137 -3.59 -9.05 20.34
N ALA A 138 -3.50 -7.96 21.11
CA ALA A 138 -3.83 -7.94 22.54
C ALA A 138 -5.32 -8.21 22.80
N GLU A 139 -6.20 -7.84 21.86
CA GLU A 139 -7.65 -8.12 21.90
C GLU A 139 -8.01 -9.50 21.31
N GLY A 140 -7.03 -10.29 20.87
CA GLY A 140 -7.22 -11.67 20.48
C GLY A 140 -7.11 -11.96 18.98
N ALA A 141 -6.66 -11.01 18.14
CA ALA A 141 -6.41 -11.29 16.73
C ALA A 141 -5.29 -12.34 16.56
N ASP A 142 -5.57 -13.37 15.79
CA ASP A 142 -4.64 -14.47 15.48
C ASP A 142 -4.18 -14.39 14.01
N TRP A 143 -2.98 -13.88 13.80
CA TRP A 143 -2.43 -13.66 12.44
C TRP A 143 -2.21 -14.94 11.63
N ALA A 144 -2.24 -16.13 12.26
CA ALA A 144 -2.12 -17.41 11.55
C ALA A 144 -3.47 -18.04 11.18
N GLU A 145 -4.58 -17.60 11.78
CA GLU A 145 -5.88 -18.23 11.54
C GLU A 145 -6.92 -17.26 10.99
N ASP A 146 -6.81 -15.96 11.35
CA ASP A 146 -7.81 -14.97 11.04
C ASP A 146 -7.77 -14.53 9.58
N LYS A 147 -8.96 -14.33 9.01
CA LYS A 147 -9.13 -13.66 7.72
C LYS A 147 -9.14 -12.16 7.91
N VAL A 148 -8.18 -11.49 7.32
CA VAL A 148 -7.96 -10.05 7.45
C VAL A 148 -8.37 -9.31 6.18
N LEU A 149 -9.09 -8.21 6.35
CA LEU A 149 -9.44 -7.28 5.27
C LEU A 149 -8.92 -5.87 5.59
N ASP A 150 -8.31 -5.24 4.60
CA ASP A 150 -8.18 -3.78 4.55
C ASP A 150 -9.14 -3.24 3.48
N PRO A 151 -10.23 -2.54 3.87
CA PRO A 151 -11.27 -2.09 2.94
C PRO A 151 -10.88 -0.83 2.13
N ALA A 152 -9.72 -0.23 2.42
CA ALA A 152 -9.16 0.94 1.71
C ALA A 152 -7.63 0.86 1.71
N CYS A 153 -7.08 -0.21 1.12
CA CYS A 153 -5.69 -0.60 1.36
C CYS A 153 -4.63 0.35 0.77
N GLY A 154 -5.02 1.29 -0.09
CA GLY A 154 -4.11 2.29 -0.65
C GLY A 154 -2.83 1.67 -1.22
N GLY A 155 -1.68 2.21 -0.81
CA GLY A 155 -0.35 1.69 -1.16
C GLY A 155 0.14 0.50 -0.33
N GLY A 156 -0.72 -0.12 0.49
CA GLY A 156 -0.43 -1.40 1.14
C GLY A 156 0.21 -1.33 2.53
N ALA A 157 0.19 -0.17 3.19
CA ALA A 157 0.84 0.00 4.50
C ALA A 157 0.37 -1.03 5.54
N PHE A 158 -0.95 -1.31 5.62
CA PHE A 158 -1.47 -2.34 6.50
C PHE A 158 -1.29 -3.75 5.92
N LEU A 159 -1.64 -3.96 4.65
CA LEU A 159 -1.60 -5.31 4.06
C LEU A 159 -0.19 -5.91 4.05
N VAL A 160 0.84 -5.10 3.77
CA VAL A 160 2.24 -5.56 3.82
C VAL A 160 2.64 -5.91 5.25
N THR A 161 2.25 -5.08 6.23
CA THR A 161 2.57 -5.32 7.64
C THR A 161 1.85 -6.57 8.17
N VAL A 162 0.56 -6.77 7.82
CA VAL A 162 -0.20 -7.98 8.17
C VAL A 162 0.42 -9.22 7.52
N ALA A 163 0.72 -9.18 6.22
CA ALA A 163 1.38 -10.29 5.52
C ALA A 163 2.71 -10.65 6.18
N ASN A 164 3.51 -9.64 6.56
CA ASN A 164 4.78 -9.86 7.26
C ASN A 164 4.57 -10.50 8.64
N ARG A 165 3.53 -10.12 9.40
CA ARG A 165 3.17 -10.75 10.67
C ARG A 165 2.71 -12.19 10.47
N MET A 166 1.84 -12.46 9.49
CA MET A 166 1.41 -13.82 9.14
C MET A 166 2.61 -14.72 8.85
N LEU A 167 3.49 -14.31 7.95
CA LEU A 167 4.70 -15.06 7.60
C LEU A 167 5.70 -15.16 8.76
N GLY A 168 5.65 -14.23 9.70
CA GLY A 168 6.46 -14.21 10.92
C GLY A 168 5.99 -15.17 12.01
N ASP A 169 4.72 -15.61 11.97
CA ASP A 169 4.17 -16.55 12.95
C ASP A 169 4.89 -17.91 12.85
N TYR A 170 5.19 -18.53 13.99
CA TYR A 170 5.94 -19.79 14.02
C TYR A 170 5.19 -20.93 13.33
N ARG A 171 3.86 -20.97 13.39
CA ARG A 171 2.99 -21.96 12.73
C ARG A 171 3.10 -21.87 11.22
N ILE A 172 3.21 -20.64 10.68
CA ILE A 172 3.31 -20.37 9.24
C ILE A 172 4.76 -20.55 8.75
N LYS A 173 5.76 -20.24 9.57
CA LYS A 173 7.17 -20.45 9.22
C LYS A 173 7.50 -21.89 8.85
N GLU A 174 6.87 -22.85 9.52
CA GLU A 174 7.07 -24.29 9.29
C GLU A 174 6.39 -24.81 8.01
N LEU A 175 5.48 -24.04 7.41
CA LEU A 175 4.81 -24.42 6.18
C LEU A 175 5.75 -24.41 4.97
N SER A 176 5.45 -25.27 4.00
CA SER A 176 6.11 -25.22 2.69
C SER A 176 5.84 -23.90 1.95
N ALA A 177 6.66 -23.57 0.97
CA ALA A 177 6.50 -22.35 0.19
C ALA A 177 5.13 -22.23 -0.49
N ILE A 178 4.57 -23.35 -0.96
CA ILE A 178 3.24 -23.38 -1.59
C ILE A 178 2.14 -23.10 -0.54
N GLU A 179 2.24 -23.70 0.64
CA GLU A 179 1.28 -23.51 1.72
C GLU A 179 1.30 -22.06 2.26
N LYS A 180 2.48 -21.43 2.36
CA LYS A 180 2.62 -20.02 2.73
C LYS A 180 1.88 -19.10 1.74
N ILE A 181 2.03 -19.36 0.43
CA ILE A 181 1.33 -18.61 -0.61
C ILE A 181 -0.19 -18.81 -0.48
N GLU A 182 -0.64 -20.06 -0.31
CA GLU A 182 -2.06 -20.40 -0.15
C GLU A 182 -2.64 -19.80 1.13
N HIS A 183 -1.86 -19.75 2.19
CA HIS A 183 -2.24 -19.10 3.43
C HIS A 183 -2.53 -17.61 3.22
N ILE A 184 -1.61 -16.88 2.60
CA ILE A 184 -1.79 -15.45 2.29
C ILE A 184 -3.00 -15.25 1.36
N GLU A 185 -3.16 -16.06 0.32
CA GLU A 185 -4.31 -16.00 -0.61
C GLU A 185 -5.66 -16.21 0.08
N LYS A 186 -5.70 -17.03 1.12
CA LYS A 186 -6.93 -17.38 1.86
C LYS A 186 -7.26 -16.36 2.96
N HIS A 187 -6.23 -15.85 3.65
CA HIS A 187 -6.42 -15.10 4.88
C HIS A 187 -6.24 -13.58 4.72
N LEU A 188 -5.63 -13.10 3.63
CA LEU A 188 -5.38 -11.68 3.42
C LEU A 188 -6.15 -11.13 2.22
N SER A 189 -6.85 -10.02 2.41
CA SER A 189 -7.62 -9.35 1.37
C SER A 189 -7.52 -7.84 1.47
N GLY A 190 -7.54 -7.17 0.33
CA GLY A 190 -7.65 -5.72 0.23
C GLY A 190 -8.70 -5.29 -0.78
N ILE A 191 -9.29 -4.13 -0.55
CA ILE A 191 -10.13 -3.42 -1.53
C ILE A 191 -9.53 -2.04 -1.71
N GLU A 192 -9.44 -1.58 -2.96
CA GLU A 192 -8.92 -0.27 -3.30
C GLU A 192 -9.60 0.27 -4.56
N ILE A 193 -10.02 1.52 -4.54
CA ILE A 193 -10.69 2.17 -5.66
C ILE A 193 -9.69 2.65 -6.73
N ASP A 194 -8.51 3.12 -6.31
CA ASP A 194 -7.44 3.49 -7.26
C ASP A 194 -6.71 2.22 -7.73
N ARG A 195 -6.94 1.88 -9.00
CA ARG A 195 -6.29 0.73 -9.63
C ARG A 195 -4.76 0.78 -9.55
N PHE A 196 -4.14 1.97 -9.56
CA PHE A 196 -2.69 2.08 -9.49
C PHE A 196 -2.18 1.85 -8.05
N ALA A 197 -2.85 2.37 -7.03
CA ALA A 197 -2.56 2.07 -5.64
C ALA A 197 -2.74 0.58 -5.33
N ALA A 198 -3.82 -0.04 -5.80
CA ALA A 198 -4.05 -1.49 -5.71
C ALA A 198 -2.91 -2.30 -6.35
N TRP A 199 -2.37 -1.84 -7.50
CA TRP A 199 -1.23 -2.46 -8.16
C TRP A 199 0.07 -2.31 -7.34
N ILE A 200 0.30 -1.14 -6.71
CA ILE A 200 1.43 -0.94 -5.78
C ILE A 200 1.36 -1.98 -4.66
N THR A 201 0.23 -2.05 -3.97
CA THR A 201 -0.01 -2.97 -2.86
C THR A 201 0.22 -4.42 -3.26
N GLN A 202 -0.39 -4.87 -4.35
CA GLN A 202 -0.20 -6.24 -4.84
C GLN A 202 1.26 -6.52 -5.19
N THR A 203 1.98 -5.57 -5.79
CA THR A 203 3.38 -5.75 -6.17
C THR A 203 4.30 -5.81 -4.93
N LEU A 204 4.00 -5.03 -3.89
CA LEU A 204 4.74 -5.07 -2.63
C LEU A 204 4.56 -6.42 -1.91
N VAL A 205 3.35 -6.97 -1.90
CA VAL A 205 3.13 -8.32 -1.34
C VAL A 205 3.77 -9.40 -2.21
N ASP A 206 3.79 -9.24 -3.55
CA ASP A 206 4.57 -10.13 -4.43
C ASP A 206 6.09 -10.07 -4.11
N ILE A 207 6.62 -8.89 -3.76
CA ILE A 207 8.01 -8.73 -3.34
C ILE A 207 8.27 -9.43 -2.01
N LEU A 208 7.37 -9.25 -1.03
CA LEU A 208 7.49 -9.91 0.28
C LEU A 208 7.54 -11.44 0.13
N LEU A 209 6.73 -12.01 -0.75
CA LEU A 209 6.63 -13.45 -1.00
C LEU A 209 7.52 -13.93 -2.16
N TYR A 210 8.51 -13.14 -2.59
CA TYR A 210 9.29 -13.50 -3.78
C TYR A 210 10.00 -14.84 -3.64
N SER A 211 10.64 -15.11 -2.50
CA SER A 211 11.33 -16.39 -2.23
C SER A 211 10.39 -17.59 -2.27
N GLU A 212 9.22 -17.44 -1.66
CA GLU A 212 8.19 -18.48 -1.64
C GLU A 212 7.66 -18.77 -3.05
N THR A 213 7.40 -17.70 -3.85
CA THR A 213 6.93 -17.87 -5.25
C THR A 213 7.96 -18.56 -6.14
N ILE A 214 9.27 -18.32 -5.91
CA ILE A 214 10.33 -19.02 -6.62
C ILE A 214 10.38 -20.49 -6.20
N ALA A 215 10.35 -20.77 -4.91
CA ALA A 215 10.42 -22.13 -4.37
C ALA A 215 9.18 -22.96 -4.78
N ALA A 216 7.99 -22.39 -4.71
CA ALA A 216 6.74 -23.04 -5.09
C ALA A 216 6.54 -23.14 -6.62
N GLY A 217 7.30 -22.41 -7.41
CA GLY A 217 7.15 -22.40 -8.88
C GLY A 217 5.87 -21.73 -9.39
N ARG A 218 5.14 -20.98 -8.55
CA ARG A 218 3.93 -20.24 -8.94
C ARG A 218 3.89 -18.85 -8.30
N ARG A 219 3.13 -17.95 -8.93
CA ARG A 219 2.91 -16.60 -8.38
C ARG A 219 1.74 -16.59 -7.40
N LEU A 220 1.75 -15.58 -6.54
CA LEU A 220 0.61 -15.20 -5.71
C LEU A 220 -0.57 -14.76 -6.62
N LYS A 221 -1.78 -15.22 -6.34
CA LYS A 221 -3.01 -14.66 -6.93
C LYS A 221 -3.23 -13.23 -6.45
N SER A 222 -4.10 -12.48 -7.13
CA SER A 222 -4.44 -11.14 -6.65
C SER A 222 -5.22 -11.23 -5.35
N ILE A 223 -4.69 -10.58 -4.30
CA ILE A 223 -5.35 -10.44 -2.99
C ILE A 223 -6.06 -9.07 -2.89
N VAL A 224 -5.79 -8.15 -3.81
CA VAL A 224 -6.42 -6.83 -3.86
C VAL A 224 -7.47 -6.79 -4.95
N LYS A 225 -8.71 -6.40 -4.59
CA LYS A 225 -9.80 -6.12 -5.51
C LYS A 225 -9.86 -4.62 -5.81
N VAL A 226 -9.99 -4.27 -7.09
CA VAL A 226 -10.21 -2.86 -7.51
C VAL A 226 -11.70 -2.60 -7.52
N GLN A 227 -12.23 -2.03 -6.46
CA GLN A 227 -13.65 -1.75 -6.26
C GLN A 227 -13.85 -0.56 -5.30
N ASP A 228 -15.02 0.05 -5.34
CA ASP A 228 -15.49 0.98 -4.32
C ASP A 228 -16.12 0.17 -3.18
N THR A 229 -15.49 0.22 -2.00
CA THR A 229 -15.94 -0.52 -0.81
C THR A 229 -17.36 -0.15 -0.41
N ILE A 230 -17.71 1.15 -0.46
CA ILE A 230 -19.03 1.63 -0.05
C ILE A 230 -20.14 1.07 -0.93
N GLN A 231 -19.86 0.88 -2.22
CA GLN A 231 -20.83 0.35 -3.17
C GLN A 231 -20.84 -1.18 -3.22
N CYS A 232 -19.68 -1.82 -3.06
CA CYS A 232 -19.59 -3.29 -3.24
C CYS A 232 -19.93 -4.10 -1.99
N ILE A 233 -20.13 -3.45 -0.83
CA ILE A 233 -20.26 -4.16 0.45
C ILE A 233 -21.49 -5.10 0.51
N GLU A 234 -22.59 -4.74 -0.15
CA GLU A 234 -23.80 -5.60 -0.18
C GLU A 234 -23.57 -6.90 -0.98
N THR A 235 -22.66 -6.88 -1.93
CA THR A 235 -22.33 -8.05 -2.75
C THR A 235 -21.19 -8.89 -2.17
N GLU A 236 -20.52 -8.40 -1.11
CA GLU A 236 -19.46 -9.16 -0.45
C GLU A 236 -20.06 -10.22 0.48
N THR A 237 -19.87 -11.47 0.09
CA THR A 237 -20.40 -12.64 0.82
C THR A 237 -19.41 -13.21 1.82
N ARG A 238 -18.13 -12.86 1.72
CA ARG A 238 -17.10 -13.31 2.67
C ARG A 238 -17.32 -12.62 4.02
N ARG A 239 -16.87 -13.28 5.06
CA ARG A 239 -16.80 -12.73 6.41
C ARG A 239 -15.34 -12.71 6.84
N PHE A 240 -14.98 -11.67 7.58
CA PHE A 240 -13.61 -11.42 8.03
C PHE A 240 -13.57 -11.42 9.56
N ASP A 241 -12.52 -11.97 10.10
CA ASP A 241 -12.30 -12.04 11.55
C ASP A 241 -11.67 -10.72 12.04
N VAL A 242 -10.82 -10.10 11.21
CA VAL A 242 -10.18 -8.80 11.50
C VAL A 242 -10.35 -7.87 10.29
N ILE A 243 -10.83 -6.65 10.55
CA ILE A 243 -10.83 -5.57 9.55
C ILE A 243 -9.96 -4.45 10.06
N VAL A 244 -8.96 -4.07 9.25
CA VAL A 244 -7.92 -3.11 9.66
C VAL A 244 -7.66 -2.12 8.53
N GLY A 245 -7.33 -0.86 8.85
CA GLY A 245 -6.97 0.10 7.83
C GLY A 245 -6.93 1.55 8.29
N ASN A 246 -6.68 2.42 7.33
CA ASN A 246 -6.82 3.86 7.47
C ASN A 246 -7.82 4.35 6.40
N PRO A 247 -9.14 4.25 6.66
CA PRO A 247 -10.15 4.63 5.68
C PRO A 247 -10.06 6.11 5.34
N PRO A 248 -10.48 6.53 4.13
CA PRO A 248 -10.43 7.93 3.72
C PRO A 248 -11.30 8.80 4.60
N TYR A 249 -10.86 10.05 4.82
CA TYR A 249 -11.57 11.06 5.61
C TYR A 249 -12.23 12.08 4.69
N GLY A 250 -13.27 12.72 5.20
CA GLY A 250 -13.91 13.86 4.55
C GLY A 250 -15.40 13.69 4.37
N LYS A 251 -16.03 14.81 3.99
CA LYS A 251 -17.46 14.86 3.67
C LYS A 251 -17.68 14.34 2.26
N ILE A 252 -18.69 13.52 2.07
CA ILE A 252 -19.08 13.00 0.75
C ILE A 252 -20.54 13.32 0.47
N LYS A 253 -20.82 13.61 -0.80
CA LYS A 253 -22.20 13.67 -1.31
C LYS A 253 -22.57 12.25 -1.76
N LEU A 254 -23.58 11.69 -1.13
CA LEU A 254 -24.11 10.38 -1.47
C LEU A 254 -25.30 10.53 -2.40
N ASP A 255 -25.43 9.64 -3.37
CA ASP A 255 -26.65 9.40 -4.11
C ASP A 255 -27.76 8.84 -3.19
N GLU A 256 -29.00 8.81 -3.68
CA GLU A 256 -30.15 8.37 -2.88
C GLU A 256 -30.05 6.89 -2.48
N GLU A 257 -29.52 6.05 -3.35
CA GLU A 257 -29.39 4.62 -3.11
C GLU A 257 -28.38 4.34 -1.99
N THR A 258 -27.18 4.90 -2.11
CA THR A 258 -26.15 4.82 -1.07
C THR A 258 -26.61 5.43 0.24
N ARG A 259 -27.32 6.58 0.20
CA ARG A 259 -27.88 7.20 1.39
C ARG A 259 -28.91 6.31 2.08
N LYS A 260 -29.74 5.61 1.32
CA LYS A 260 -30.73 4.66 1.85
C LYS A 260 -30.03 3.45 2.47
N LEU A 261 -29.02 2.92 1.81
CA LEU A 261 -28.21 1.79 2.28
C LEU A 261 -27.59 2.08 3.65
N TYR A 262 -26.99 3.26 3.82
CA TYR A 262 -26.30 3.66 5.04
C TYR A 262 -27.14 4.51 5.99
N SER A 263 -28.45 4.57 5.83
CA SER A 263 -29.36 5.47 6.56
C SER A 263 -29.24 5.36 8.10
N ARG A 264 -28.89 4.18 8.62
CA ARG A 264 -28.71 3.94 10.06
C ARG A 264 -27.45 4.58 10.65
N SER A 265 -26.44 4.88 9.81
CA SER A 265 -25.13 5.41 10.22
C SER A 265 -24.92 6.86 9.80
N LEU A 266 -25.95 7.47 9.19
CA LEU A 266 -25.89 8.85 8.71
C LEU A 266 -26.50 9.80 9.72
N TYR A 267 -25.66 10.50 10.49
CA TYR A 267 -26.05 11.63 11.32
C TYR A 267 -25.52 12.91 10.71
N GLY A 268 -26.42 13.77 10.21
CA GLY A 268 -26.05 15.04 9.58
C GLY A 268 -25.34 14.88 8.22
N HIS A 269 -24.12 15.39 8.12
CA HIS A 269 -23.32 15.23 6.90
C HIS A 269 -22.62 13.88 6.86
N ALA A 270 -22.75 13.17 5.73
CA ALA A 270 -22.05 11.90 5.54
C ALA A 270 -20.54 12.11 5.58
N ASN A 271 -19.85 11.35 6.42
CA ASN A 271 -18.41 11.31 6.51
C ASN A 271 -17.91 9.94 6.07
N LEU A 272 -16.89 9.92 5.20
CA LEU A 272 -16.38 8.69 4.60
C LEU A 272 -15.98 7.66 5.65
N TYR A 273 -15.22 8.02 6.70
CA TYR A 273 -14.81 7.04 7.70
C TYR A 273 -15.98 6.36 8.41
N GLY A 274 -17.08 7.08 8.66
CA GLY A 274 -18.31 6.52 9.27
C GLY A 274 -18.96 5.46 8.36
N LEU A 275 -18.97 5.69 7.05
CA LEU A 275 -19.46 4.73 6.06
C LEU A 275 -18.57 3.49 6.02
N PHE A 276 -17.25 3.66 6.09
CA PHE A 276 -16.30 2.53 6.14
C PHE A 276 -16.46 1.70 7.41
N ILE A 277 -16.77 2.32 8.57
CA ILE A 277 -17.09 1.58 9.81
C ILE A 277 -18.36 0.75 9.61
N ASP A 278 -19.47 1.35 9.12
CA ASP A 278 -20.71 0.63 8.87
C ASP A 278 -20.50 -0.52 7.86
N ALA A 279 -19.86 -0.23 6.73
CA ALA A 279 -19.56 -1.23 5.72
C ALA A 279 -18.77 -2.41 6.32
N SER A 280 -17.77 -2.12 7.13
CA SER A 280 -16.94 -3.15 7.80
C SER A 280 -17.75 -4.01 8.75
N LEU A 281 -18.61 -3.41 9.58
CA LEU A 281 -19.44 -4.14 10.53
C LEU A 281 -20.42 -5.12 9.85
N ARG A 282 -20.83 -4.84 8.59
CA ARG A 282 -21.73 -5.73 7.83
C ARG A 282 -21.06 -7.03 7.38
N ILE A 283 -19.75 -7.02 7.21
CA ILE A 283 -18.97 -8.19 6.74
C ILE A 283 -18.03 -8.74 7.81
N LEU A 284 -18.07 -8.16 9.01
CA LEU A 284 -17.34 -8.67 10.16
C LEU A 284 -17.99 -9.97 10.67
N GLN A 285 -17.17 -10.95 11.04
CA GLN A 285 -17.59 -12.17 11.71
C GLN A 285 -18.07 -11.83 13.13
N SER A 286 -19.00 -12.63 13.66
CA SER A 286 -19.39 -12.49 15.06
C SER A 286 -18.19 -12.70 15.98
N GLY A 287 -17.93 -11.74 16.86
CA GLY A 287 -16.75 -11.72 17.72
C GLY A 287 -15.46 -11.20 17.05
N GLY A 288 -15.55 -10.80 15.78
CA GLY A 288 -14.39 -10.23 15.04
C GLY A 288 -14.02 -8.83 15.51
N LEU A 289 -12.86 -8.36 15.06
CA LEU A 289 -12.24 -7.09 15.48
C LEU A 289 -12.17 -6.08 14.34
N VAL A 290 -12.41 -4.80 14.65
CA VAL A 290 -12.18 -3.68 13.73
C VAL A 290 -11.16 -2.73 14.32
N GLY A 291 -10.08 -2.49 13.60
CA GLY A 291 -9.03 -1.51 13.95
C GLY A 291 -8.84 -0.49 12.85
N PHE A 292 -9.27 0.75 13.06
CA PHE A 292 -9.08 1.83 12.11
C PHE A 292 -8.28 3.00 12.71
N VAL A 293 -7.42 3.58 11.89
CA VAL A 293 -6.88 4.91 12.15
C VAL A 293 -7.95 5.92 11.77
N THR A 294 -8.35 6.77 12.70
CA THR A 294 -9.40 7.78 12.50
C THR A 294 -8.92 9.15 12.95
N PRO A 295 -9.47 10.27 12.41
CA PRO A 295 -9.19 11.60 12.92
C PRO A 295 -9.63 11.76 14.37
N THR A 296 -8.96 12.63 15.13
CA THR A 296 -9.36 12.96 16.51
C THR A 296 -10.78 13.52 16.61
N SER A 297 -11.29 14.14 15.55
CA SER A 297 -12.68 14.60 15.46
C SER A 297 -13.72 13.46 15.50
N PHE A 298 -13.29 12.20 15.47
CA PHE A 298 -14.17 11.05 15.70
C PHE A 298 -14.62 10.93 17.17
N LEU A 299 -13.82 11.48 18.08
CA LEU A 299 -14.08 11.40 19.52
C LEU A 299 -14.96 12.55 20.05
N GLY A 300 -15.39 13.48 19.20
CA GLY A 300 -16.25 14.64 19.55
C GLY A 300 -15.51 15.95 19.65
#